data_95d6d411a0a91039c5d84dfc25261003
#
_entry.id   95d6d411a0a91039c5d84dfc25261003
#
_cell.length_a   1.000
_cell.length_b   1.000
_cell.length_c   1.000
_cell.angle_alpha   90.00
_cell.angle_beta   90.00
_cell.angle_gamma   90.00
#
_symmetry.space_group_name_H-M   'P 1'
#
loop_
_entity.id
_entity.type
_entity.pdbx_description
1 polymer ?
#
loop_
_entity_poly.entity_id
_entity_poly.type
_entity_poly.pdbx_seq_one_letter_code
_entity_poly.pdbx_strand_id
1 'polypeptide(L)'
;MSQTSSESQSLITPTFVFAWLVNFAQFTVFYLLVTIMAMYAIEQFQASDTAGGFASSAFVVGATIARLFSGYIVDAVGRKRTLVVSLIVVTIAMALYFPAQSLPLLFVVRILHGLGYAIASTAVMAVAQSVIPDHRRAEGTGYFALGTTLATAFGPAAGLAIVHNAGYNAVFIVALTLTVVALALGLVVKAPAQEQRSVTFSLGNIVHPAVAPFGVFILFVGVAYTGIITFLNGYSSDVGLEEGASYFFLAYAVVSLFLRFVLGKLQDRRGDNIIIYLS
;
A
#
# COMPACT_ATOMS: atom_id res chain seq x y z
N MET A 1 2.90 -30.96 -34.59
CA MET A 1 2.65 -31.40 -33.22
C MET A 1 3.94 -31.22 -32.42
N SER A 2 4.13 -30.10 -31.74
CA SER A 2 5.18 -29.93 -30.75
C SER A 2 4.45 -29.53 -29.47
N GLN A 3 4.29 -30.52 -28.57
CA GLN A 3 3.92 -30.28 -27.20
C GLN A 3 5.12 -29.61 -26.53
N THR A 4 5.15 -28.28 -26.52
CA THR A 4 6.01 -27.54 -25.61
C THR A 4 5.55 -27.86 -24.20
N SER A 5 6.37 -28.60 -23.47
CA SER A 5 6.28 -28.88 -22.07
C SER A 5 5.90 -27.60 -21.33
N SER A 6 4.72 -27.58 -20.70
CA SER A 6 4.36 -26.57 -19.71
C SER A 6 5.26 -26.81 -18.48
N GLU A 7 6.49 -26.31 -18.54
CA GLU A 7 7.28 -26.14 -17.32
C GLU A 7 6.41 -25.34 -16.35
N SER A 8 6.16 -25.89 -15.18
CA SER A 8 5.43 -25.24 -14.12
C SER A 8 6.22 -23.99 -13.71
N GLN A 9 5.91 -22.85 -14.37
CA GLN A 9 6.58 -21.60 -14.06
C GLN A 9 6.34 -21.30 -12.59
N SER A 10 7.44 -21.25 -11.82
CA SER A 10 7.37 -20.95 -10.40
C SER A 10 6.81 -19.55 -10.18
N LEU A 11 5.77 -19.45 -9.35
CA LEU A 11 5.19 -18.18 -8.94
C LEU A 11 6.19 -17.38 -8.08
N ILE A 12 6.96 -18.06 -7.24
CA ILE A 12 7.92 -17.44 -6.33
C ILE A 12 9.26 -17.30 -7.05
N THR A 13 9.39 -16.24 -7.82
CA THR A 13 10.65 -15.85 -8.45
C THR A 13 11.42 -14.85 -7.56
N PRO A 14 12.75 -14.70 -7.69
CA PRO A 14 13.49 -13.66 -6.96
C PRO A 14 12.92 -12.26 -7.18
N THR A 15 12.49 -11.94 -8.39
CA THR A 15 11.84 -10.67 -8.72
C THR A 15 10.53 -10.49 -7.95
N PHE A 16 9.71 -11.55 -7.85
CA PHE A 16 8.47 -11.51 -7.08
C PHE A 16 8.76 -11.27 -5.59
N VAL A 17 9.73 -12.00 -5.02
CA VAL A 17 10.10 -11.87 -3.60
C VAL A 17 10.62 -10.46 -3.30
N PHE A 18 11.51 -9.91 -4.14
CA PHE A 18 12.00 -8.55 -3.93
C PHE A 18 10.89 -7.50 -4.08
N ALA A 19 10.01 -7.64 -5.07
CA ALA A 19 8.85 -6.77 -5.22
C ALA A 19 7.92 -6.86 -4.00
N TRP A 20 7.71 -8.07 -3.47
CA TRP A 20 6.92 -8.30 -2.27
C TRP A 20 7.54 -7.61 -1.04
N LEU A 21 8.87 -7.75 -0.83
CA LEU A 21 9.57 -7.11 0.26
C LEU A 21 9.53 -5.57 0.16
N VAL A 22 9.68 -5.01 -1.04
CA VAL A 22 9.53 -3.56 -1.29
C VAL A 22 8.12 -3.11 -0.92
N ASN A 23 7.10 -3.85 -1.36
CA ASN A 23 5.70 -3.57 -1.04
C ASN A 23 5.45 -3.61 0.48
N PHE A 24 5.92 -4.68 1.14
CA PHE A 24 5.80 -4.84 2.58
C PHE A 24 6.47 -3.69 3.34
N ALA A 25 7.70 -3.32 2.98
CA ALA A 25 8.42 -2.21 3.61
C ALA A 25 7.68 -0.88 3.44
N GLN A 26 7.19 -0.58 2.24
CA GLN A 26 6.45 0.67 1.99
C GLN A 26 5.15 0.75 2.77
N PHE A 27 4.36 -0.35 2.81
CA PHE A 27 3.13 -0.38 3.61
C PHE A 27 3.43 -0.34 5.11
N THR A 28 4.51 -0.96 5.58
CA THR A 28 4.93 -0.87 6.98
C THR A 28 5.26 0.58 7.35
N VAL A 29 6.04 1.29 6.55
CA VAL A 29 6.32 2.72 6.75
C VAL A 29 5.05 3.55 6.76
N PHE A 30 4.11 3.28 5.84
CA PHE A 30 2.82 3.97 5.82
C PHE A 30 2.05 3.79 7.12
N TYR A 31 1.89 2.54 7.61
CA TYR A 31 1.13 2.25 8.82
C TYR A 31 1.83 2.72 10.09
N LEU A 32 3.17 2.65 10.16
CA LEU A 32 3.95 3.25 11.24
C LEU A 32 3.62 4.75 11.37
N LEU A 33 3.74 5.48 10.26
CA LEU A 33 3.63 6.93 10.27
C LEU A 33 2.19 7.43 10.38
N VAL A 34 1.22 6.79 9.71
CA VAL A 34 -0.18 7.25 9.78
C VAL A 34 -0.74 7.15 11.21
N THR A 35 -0.28 6.16 11.95
CA THR A 35 -0.74 5.92 13.34
C THR A 35 -0.22 6.99 14.30
N ILE A 36 1.02 7.43 14.15
CA ILE A 36 1.65 8.33 15.12
C ILE A 36 1.59 9.81 14.74
N MET A 37 1.28 10.12 13.48
CA MET A 37 1.52 11.47 12.94
C MET A 37 0.63 12.55 13.54
N ALA A 38 -0.61 12.22 13.91
CA ALA A 38 -1.48 13.15 14.60
C ALA A 38 -0.93 13.52 15.99
N MET A 39 -0.53 12.50 16.76
CA MET A 39 0.09 12.68 18.06
C MET A 39 1.38 13.49 17.97
N TYR A 40 2.24 13.15 17.01
CA TYR A 40 3.49 13.88 16.75
C TYR A 40 3.23 15.36 16.48
N ALA A 41 2.24 15.68 15.62
CA ALA A 41 1.92 17.07 15.29
C ALA A 41 1.39 17.84 16.50
N ILE A 42 0.53 17.24 17.31
CA ILE A 42 -0.02 17.85 18.52
C ILE A 42 1.08 18.08 19.57
N GLU A 43 1.88 17.08 19.84
CA GLU A 43 2.92 17.16 20.88
C GLU A 43 4.10 18.05 20.50
N GLN A 44 4.59 17.93 19.25
CA GLN A 44 5.79 18.63 18.80
C GLN A 44 5.54 20.09 18.39
N PHE A 45 4.36 20.37 17.79
CA PHE A 45 4.05 21.70 17.22
C PHE A 45 2.88 22.38 17.91
N GLN A 46 2.35 21.83 19.02
CA GLN A 46 1.16 22.35 19.71
C GLN A 46 -0.03 22.52 18.75
N ALA A 47 -0.15 21.60 17.79
CA ALA A 47 -1.19 21.63 16.78
C ALA A 47 -2.57 21.36 17.42
N SER A 48 -3.63 21.95 16.87
CA SER A 48 -4.99 21.56 17.20
C SER A 48 -5.30 20.15 16.73
N ASP A 49 -6.31 19.49 17.30
CA ASP A 49 -6.76 18.14 16.88
C ASP A 49 -7.03 18.08 15.37
N THR A 50 -7.65 19.11 14.81
CA THR A 50 -7.91 19.21 13.37
C THR A 50 -6.62 19.24 12.55
N ALA A 51 -5.63 20.01 12.98
CA ALA A 51 -4.34 20.10 12.30
C ALA A 51 -3.52 18.82 12.48
N GLY A 52 -3.61 18.15 13.63
CA GLY A 52 -3.04 16.81 13.86
C GLY A 52 -3.67 15.77 12.94
N GLY A 53 -4.99 15.75 12.81
CA GLY A 53 -5.70 14.91 11.87
C GLY A 53 -5.29 15.17 10.42
N PHE A 54 -5.09 16.44 10.04
CA PHE A 54 -4.57 16.79 8.72
C PHE A 54 -3.12 16.32 8.51
N ALA A 55 -2.26 16.38 9.52
CA ALA A 55 -0.91 15.85 9.44
C ALA A 55 -0.90 14.34 9.10
N SER A 56 -1.83 13.57 9.67
CA SER A 56 -2.02 12.16 9.29
C SER A 56 -2.54 12.00 7.85
N SER A 57 -3.55 12.77 7.45
CA SER A 57 -4.25 12.62 6.16
C SER A 57 -3.55 13.31 4.99
N ALA A 58 -2.66 14.27 5.20
CA ALA A 58 -1.93 14.98 4.14
C ALA A 58 -1.16 14.04 3.20
N PHE A 59 -0.63 12.93 3.74
CA PHE A 59 -0.04 11.85 2.93
C PHE A 59 -1.06 11.26 1.94
N VAL A 60 -2.28 11.00 2.40
CA VAL A 60 -3.35 10.43 1.56
C VAL A 60 -3.73 11.38 0.45
N VAL A 61 -3.75 12.71 0.72
CA VAL A 61 -3.98 13.75 -0.30
C VAL A 61 -2.93 13.63 -1.41
N GLY A 62 -1.64 13.61 -1.06
CA GLY A 62 -0.56 13.43 -2.02
C GLY A 62 -0.67 12.11 -2.80
N ALA A 63 -0.95 11.02 -2.10
CA ALA A 63 -1.11 9.71 -2.71
C ALA A 63 -2.30 9.65 -3.69
N THR A 64 -3.42 10.27 -3.34
CA THR A 64 -4.60 10.31 -4.21
C THR A 64 -4.32 11.10 -5.49
N ILE A 65 -3.68 12.27 -5.38
CA ILE A 65 -3.30 13.06 -6.55
C ILE A 65 -2.38 12.25 -7.48
N ALA A 66 -1.32 11.63 -6.93
CA ALA A 66 -0.38 10.87 -7.73
C ALA A 66 -1.00 9.61 -8.36
N ARG A 67 -1.98 8.96 -7.74
CA ARG A 67 -2.66 7.78 -8.30
C ARG A 67 -3.33 8.05 -9.64
N LEU A 68 -3.84 9.27 -9.86
CA LEU A 68 -4.45 9.65 -11.14
C LEU A 68 -3.46 9.55 -12.32
N PHE A 69 -2.17 9.67 -12.05
CA PHE A 69 -1.11 9.69 -13.06
C PHE A 69 -0.17 8.47 -12.99
N SER A 70 -0.21 7.70 -11.89
CA SER A 70 0.75 6.63 -11.63
C SER A 70 0.78 5.57 -12.71
N GLY A 71 -0.36 5.14 -13.23
CA GLY A 71 -0.46 4.16 -14.31
C GLY A 71 0.21 4.69 -15.59
N TYR A 72 -0.14 5.91 -16.00
CA TYR A 72 0.48 6.57 -17.15
C TYR A 72 2.00 6.67 -17.00
N ILE A 73 2.50 7.10 -15.84
CA ILE A 73 3.94 7.22 -15.58
C ILE A 73 4.63 5.86 -15.70
N VAL A 74 4.04 4.80 -15.14
CA VAL A 74 4.57 3.42 -15.23
C VAL A 74 4.64 2.95 -16.68
N ASP A 75 3.62 3.24 -17.48
CA ASP A 75 3.56 2.81 -18.88
C ASP A 75 4.49 3.63 -19.78
N ALA A 76 4.60 4.94 -19.56
CA ALA A 76 5.43 5.85 -20.35
C ALA A 76 6.93 5.73 -20.04
N VAL A 77 7.29 5.60 -18.76
CA VAL A 77 8.70 5.58 -18.31
C VAL A 77 9.25 4.16 -18.18
N GLY A 78 8.36 3.19 -17.97
CA GLY A 78 8.67 1.78 -17.72
C GLY A 78 8.73 1.44 -16.22
N ARG A 79 8.28 0.23 -15.90
CA ARG A 79 8.06 -0.26 -14.53
C ARG A 79 9.27 -0.10 -13.61
N LYS A 80 10.44 -0.55 -14.09
CA LYS A 80 11.69 -0.53 -13.31
C LYS A 80 12.19 0.88 -13.01
N ARG A 81 12.23 1.75 -14.03
CA ARG A 81 12.69 3.13 -13.87
C ARG A 81 11.77 3.90 -12.93
N THR A 82 10.46 3.77 -13.14
CA THR A 82 9.45 4.40 -12.28
C THR A 82 9.58 3.94 -10.83
N LEU A 83 9.77 2.62 -10.60
CA LEU A 83 9.98 2.08 -9.26
C LEU A 83 11.19 2.71 -8.58
N VAL A 84 12.34 2.73 -9.23
CA VAL A 84 13.58 3.26 -8.63
C VAL A 84 13.46 4.75 -8.35
N VAL A 85 13.00 5.55 -9.33
CA VAL A 85 12.87 7.00 -9.17
C VAL A 85 11.89 7.34 -8.05
N SER A 86 10.75 6.68 -8.00
CA SER A 86 9.75 6.93 -6.95
C SER A 86 10.24 6.48 -5.56
N LEU A 87 11.02 5.39 -5.45
CA LEU A 87 11.64 4.98 -4.19
C LEU A 87 12.72 5.99 -3.73
N ILE A 88 13.45 6.61 -4.65
CA ILE A 88 14.36 7.72 -4.31
C ILE A 88 13.56 8.90 -3.75
N VAL A 89 12.46 9.29 -4.39
CA VAL A 89 11.59 10.37 -3.90
C VAL A 89 11.04 10.04 -2.52
N VAL A 90 10.56 8.81 -2.29
CA VAL A 90 10.07 8.33 -0.98
C VAL A 90 11.17 8.41 0.08
N THR A 91 12.39 7.97 -0.25
CA THR A 91 13.52 7.99 0.69
C THR A 91 13.93 9.42 1.04
N ILE A 92 13.98 10.32 0.05
CA ILE A 92 14.25 11.74 0.28
C ILE A 92 13.15 12.35 1.15
N ALA A 93 11.87 12.12 0.81
CA ALA A 93 10.75 12.62 1.60
C ALA A 93 10.81 12.09 3.04
N MET A 94 11.21 10.84 3.25
CA MET A 94 11.40 10.28 4.59
C MET A 94 12.54 10.97 5.35
N ALA A 95 13.65 11.29 4.70
CA ALA A 95 14.74 12.04 5.31
C ALA A 95 14.33 13.48 5.69
N LEU A 96 13.39 14.08 4.97
CA LEU A 96 12.90 15.44 5.24
C LEU A 96 12.04 15.56 6.51
N TYR A 97 11.62 14.45 7.13
CA TYR A 97 10.95 14.52 8.44
C TYR A 97 11.86 15.03 9.55
N PHE A 98 13.17 14.78 9.47
CA PHE A 98 14.13 15.24 10.48
C PHE A 98 14.28 16.78 10.53
N PRO A 99 14.44 17.49 9.40
CA PRO A 99 14.48 18.95 9.40
C PRO A 99 13.10 19.63 9.42
N ALA A 100 12.00 18.89 9.46
CA ALA A 100 10.65 19.44 9.47
C ALA A 100 10.30 20.04 10.85
N GLN A 101 10.78 21.27 11.11
CA GLN A 101 10.64 21.99 12.40
C GLN A 101 9.39 22.89 12.46
N SER A 102 8.47 22.77 11.52
CA SER A 102 7.21 23.52 11.53
C SER A 102 6.07 22.66 10.97
N LEU A 103 4.87 22.94 11.46
CA LEU A 103 3.67 22.21 11.02
C LEU A 103 3.39 22.36 9.51
N PRO A 104 3.50 23.53 8.87
CA PRO A 104 3.35 23.66 7.42
C PRO A 104 4.39 22.83 6.64
N LEU A 105 5.64 22.80 7.10
CA LEU A 105 6.68 22.01 6.46
C LEU A 105 6.40 20.51 6.61
N LEU A 106 5.90 20.06 7.77
CA LEU A 106 5.46 18.70 7.97
C LEU A 106 4.36 18.30 6.96
N PHE A 107 3.37 19.19 6.72
CA PHE A 107 2.32 18.93 5.73
C PHE A 107 2.89 18.77 4.32
N VAL A 108 3.81 19.64 3.91
CA VAL A 108 4.49 19.53 2.61
C VAL A 108 5.25 18.21 2.48
N VAL A 109 6.02 17.84 3.50
CA VAL A 109 6.76 16.56 3.53
C VAL A 109 5.81 15.38 3.44
N ARG A 110 4.69 15.40 4.15
CA ARG A 110 3.66 14.37 4.11
C ARG A 110 3.06 14.22 2.71
N ILE A 111 2.70 15.32 2.07
CA ILE A 111 2.17 15.32 0.69
C ILE A 111 3.21 14.78 -0.28
N LEU A 112 4.45 15.25 -0.22
CA LEU A 112 5.55 14.78 -1.07
C LEU A 112 5.80 13.26 -0.90
N HIS A 113 5.81 12.80 0.35
CA HIS A 113 5.93 11.37 0.67
C HIS A 113 4.79 10.56 0.05
N GLY A 114 3.53 11.05 0.17
CA GLY A 114 2.35 10.43 -0.42
C GLY A 114 2.42 10.34 -1.95
N LEU A 115 2.88 11.42 -2.61
CA LEU A 115 3.10 11.44 -4.06
C LEU A 115 4.08 10.34 -4.50
N GLY A 116 5.26 10.28 -3.87
CA GLY A 116 6.26 9.26 -4.16
C GLY A 116 5.77 7.84 -3.90
N TYR A 117 5.12 7.64 -2.76
CA TYR A 117 4.55 6.34 -2.35
C TYR A 117 3.52 5.80 -3.35
N ALA A 118 2.59 6.62 -3.82
CA ALA A 118 1.55 6.16 -4.74
C ALA A 118 2.13 5.70 -6.08
N ILE A 119 3.12 6.41 -6.61
CA ILE A 119 3.82 6.02 -7.83
C ILE A 119 4.63 4.74 -7.58
N ALA A 120 5.37 4.66 -6.47
CA ALA A 120 6.17 3.50 -6.12
C ALA A 120 5.32 2.24 -5.91
N SER A 121 4.18 2.35 -5.21
CA SER A 121 3.26 1.24 -4.97
C SER A 121 2.61 0.73 -6.26
N THR A 122 2.28 1.62 -7.21
CA THR A 122 1.80 1.23 -8.53
C THR A 122 2.88 0.53 -9.35
N ALA A 123 4.10 1.07 -9.34
CA ALA A 123 5.22 0.51 -10.07
C ALA A 123 5.63 -0.88 -9.54
N VAL A 124 5.71 -1.05 -8.22
CA VAL A 124 6.07 -2.36 -7.63
C VAL A 124 5.00 -3.41 -7.87
N MET A 125 3.72 -3.05 -7.84
CA MET A 125 2.62 -3.93 -8.23
C MET A 125 2.76 -4.35 -9.70
N ALA A 126 3.03 -3.40 -10.61
CA ALA A 126 3.23 -3.70 -12.02
C ALA A 126 4.44 -4.61 -12.28
N VAL A 127 5.52 -4.46 -11.48
CA VAL A 127 6.67 -5.38 -11.51
C VAL A 127 6.27 -6.77 -11.04
N ALA A 128 5.57 -6.89 -9.91
CA ALA A 128 5.11 -8.19 -9.40
C ALA A 128 4.20 -8.89 -10.41
N GLN A 129 3.21 -8.17 -10.96
CA GLN A 129 2.28 -8.71 -11.96
C GLN A 129 2.99 -9.19 -13.24
N SER A 130 4.12 -8.60 -13.60
CA SER A 130 4.85 -8.97 -14.81
C SER A 130 5.58 -10.32 -14.73
N VAL A 131 5.73 -10.88 -13.54
CA VAL A 131 6.41 -12.16 -13.31
C VAL A 131 5.48 -13.24 -12.77
N ILE A 132 4.22 -12.92 -12.53
CA ILE A 132 3.19 -13.90 -12.15
C ILE A 132 2.69 -14.57 -13.43
N PRO A 133 2.69 -15.92 -13.50
CA PRO A 133 2.11 -16.65 -14.64
C PRO A 133 0.61 -16.37 -14.80
N ASP A 134 0.14 -16.23 -16.05
CA ASP A 134 -1.26 -15.85 -16.33
C ASP A 134 -2.28 -16.82 -15.69
N HIS A 135 -2.00 -18.11 -15.70
CA HIS A 135 -2.89 -19.14 -15.12
C HIS A 135 -2.90 -19.17 -13.57
N ARG A 136 -2.05 -18.35 -12.91
CA ARG A 136 -1.96 -18.20 -11.45
C ARG A 136 -2.04 -16.73 -11.00
N ARG A 137 -2.67 -15.89 -11.81
CA ARG A 137 -2.67 -14.44 -11.61
C ARG A 137 -3.37 -14.02 -10.31
N ALA A 138 -4.51 -14.62 -10.01
CA ALA A 138 -5.25 -14.33 -8.79
C ALA A 138 -4.51 -14.87 -7.54
N GLU A 139 -3.96 -16.08 -7.60
CA GLU A 139 -3.14 -16.64 -6.53
C GLU A 139 -1.92 -15.75 -6.23
N GLY A 140 -1.18 -15.38 -7.29
CA GLY A 140 0.01 -14.54 -7.16
C GLY A 140 -0.31 -13.13 -6.61
N THR A 141 -1.41 -12.53 -7.07
CA THR A 141 -1.89 -11.25 -6.54
C THR A 141 -2.28 -11.36 -5.07
N GLY A 142 -2.94 -12.45 -4.68
CA GLY A 142 -3.27 -12.75 -3.29
C GLY A 142 -2.03 -12.84 -2.41
N TYR A 143 -1.00 -13.58 -2.85
CA TYR A 143 0.27 -13.67 -2.12
C TYR A 143 1.00 -12.33 -2.04
N PHE A 144 0.98 -11.54 -3.11
CA PHE A 144 1.57 -10.19 -3.08
C PHE A 144 0.88 -9.30 -2.04
N ALA A 145 -0.44 -9.40 -1.93
CA ALA A 145 -1.22 -8.62 -0.98
C ALA A 145 -1.03 -9.06 0.49
N LEU A 146 -0.44 -10.25 0.77
CA LEU A 146 -0.07 -10.64 2.13
C LEU A 146 0.89 -9.64 2.78
N GLY A 147 1.81 -9.04 2.01
CA GLY A 147 2.70 -8.00 2.51
C GLY A 147 1.95 -6.81 3.09
N THR A 148 0.92 -6.34 2.37
CA THR A 148 0.04 -5.27 2.87
C THR A 148 -0.74 -5.69 4.11
N THR A 149 -1.28 -6.91 4.13
CA THR A 149 -2.03 -7.43 5.29
C THR A 149 -1.15 -7.51 6.54
N LEU A 150 0.07 -8.01 6.42
CA LEU A 150 1.01 -8.06 7.54
C LEU A 150 1.40 -6.66 8.02
N ALA A 151 1.66 -5.73 7.09
CA ALA A 151 1.98 -4.35 7.43
C ALA A 151 0.83 -3.66 8.18
N THR A 152 -0.42 -3.91 7.78
CA THR A 152 -1.63 -3.40 8.46
C THR A 152 -1.75 -3.94 9.89
N ALA A 153 -1.43 -5.20 10.09
CA ALA A 153 -1.53 -5.86 11.40
C ALA A 153 -0.43 -5.39 12.36
N PHE A 154 0.81 -5.29 11.89
CA PHE A 154 1.95 -5.02 12.76
C PHE A 154 2.36 -3.54 12.80
N GLY A 155 2.14 -2.78 11.71
CA GLY A 155 2.62 -1.41 11.59
C GLY A 155 2.14 -0.48 12.70
N PRO A 156 0.84 -0.38 12.98
CA PRO A 156 0.31 0.49 14.03
C PRO A 156 0.88 0.15 15.42
N ALA A 157 0.86 -1.13 15.78
CA ALA A 157 1.36 -1.59 17.08
C ALA A 157 2.87 -1.33 17.22
N ALA A 158 3.65 -1.59 16.17
CA ALA A 158 5.08 -1.30 16.16
C ALA A 158 5.34 0.21 16.26
N GLY A 159 4.59 1.05 15.55
CA GLY A 159 4.70 2.50 15.62
C GLY A 159 4.52 3.04 17.04
N LEU A 160 3.42 2.66 17.68
CA LEU A 160 3.14 3.06 19.06
C LEU A 160 4.18 2.52 20.06
N ALA A 161 4.57 1.24 19.93
CA ALA A 161 5.58 0.64 20.80
C ALA A 161 6.94 1.35 20.68
N ILE A 162 7.37 1.72 19.46
CA ILE A 162 8.62 2.44 19.26
C ILE A 162 8.52 3.86 19.84
N VAL A 163 7.40 4.58 19.63
CA VAL A 163 7.21 5.92 20.23
C VAL A 163 7.31 5.83 21.75
N HIS A 164 6.60 4.88 22.37
CA HIS A 164 6.57 4.73 23.81
C HIS A 164 7.94 4.43 24.42
N ASN A 165 8.76 3.60 23.79
CA ASN A 165 10.04 3.16 24.33
C ASN A 165 11.24 4.02 23.91
N ALA A 166 11.19 4.68 22.73
CA ALA A 166 12.34 5.33 22.12
C ALA A 166 12.02 6.68 21.45
N GLY A 167 10.77 7.12 21.49
CA GLY A 167 10.32 8.41 20.96
C GLY A 167 10.14 8.46 19.44
N TYR A 168 9.65 9.59 18.94
CA TYR A 168 9.31 9.81 17.52
C TYR A 168 10.51 9.69 16.57
N ASN A 169 11.69 10.19 17.00
CA ASN A 169 12.91 10.10 16.18
C ASN A 169 13.28 8.65 15.86
N ALA A 170 13.08 7.73 16.80
CA ALA A 170 13.32 6.31 16.56
C ALA A 170 12.39 5.74 15.48
N VAL A 171 11.11 6.15 15.46
CA VAL A 171 10.19 5.76 14.38
C VAL A 171 10.68 6.28 13.04
N PHE A 172 11.12 7.54 12.96
CA PHE A 172 11.63 8.12 11.71
C PHE A 172 12.91 7.43 11.24
N ILE A 173 13.81 7.04 12.16
CA ILE A 173 15.00 6.25 11.81
C ILE A 173 14.62 4.88 11.26
N VAL A 174 13.70 4.16 11.92
CA VAL A 174 13.20 2.86 11.44
C VAL A 174 12.54 2.99 10.09
N ALA A 175 11.68 3.99 9.92
CA ALA A 175 11.00 4.24 8.65
C ALA A 175 12.00 4.60 7.52
N LEU A 176 13.00 5.44 7.80
CA LEU A 176 14.06 5.76 6.84
C LEU A 176 14.88 4.52 6.48
N THR A 177 15.24 3.70 7.46
CA THR A 177 15.94 2.44 7.20
C THR A 177 15.15 1.52 6.29
N LEU A 178 13.84 1.36 6.55
CA LEU A 178 12.95 0.56 5.70
C LEU A 178 12.84 1.11 4.27
N THR A 179 12.79 2.44 4.09
CA THR A 179 12.76 3.03 2.74
C THR A 179 14.08 2.86 2.01
N VAL A 180 15.23 2.96 2.70
CA VAL A 180 16.56 2.70 2.13
C VAL A 180 16.69 1.24 1.72
N VAL A 181 16.23 0.30 2.56
CA VAL A 181 16.19 -1.14 2.21
C VAL A 181 15.28 -1.38 1.01
N ALA A 182 14.09 -0.77 0.99
CA ALA A 182 13.20 -0.86 -0.16
C ALA A 182 13.84 -0.32 -1.45
N LEU A 183 14.58 0.80 -1.38
CA LEU A 183 15.32 1.35 -2.51
C LEU A 183 16.44 0.39 -2.96
N ALA A 184 17.22 -0.16 -2.04
CA ALA A 184 18.26 -1.13 -2.36
C ALA A 184 17.69 -2.38 -3.06
N LEU A 185 16.61 -2.94 -2.52
CA LEU A 185 15.88 -4.05 -3.15
C LEU A 185 15.32 -3.64 -4.52
N GLY A 186 14.71 -2.45 -4.60
CA GLY A 186 14.21 -1.88 -5.84
C GLY A 186 15.30 -1.74 -6.91
N LEU A 187 16.53 -1.42 -6.57
CA LEU A 187 17.67 -1.38 -7.50
C LEU A 187 18.05 -2.78 -8.03
N VAL A 188 17.96 -3.82 -7.20
CA VAL A 188 18.31 -5.20 -7.56
C VAL A 188 17.21 -5.90 -8.36
N VAL A 189 15.93 -5.54 -8.17
CA VAL A 189 14.79 -6.12 -8.90
C VAL A 189 15.05 -6.14 -10.40
N LYS A 190 14.89 -7.29 -11.05
CA LYS A 190 14.98 -7.47 -12.50
C LYS A 190 13.57 -7.57 -13.09
N ALA A 191 12.97 -6.44 -13.46
CA ALA A 191 11.70 -6.44 -14.16
C ALA A 191 11.90 -6.86 -15.63
N PRO A 192 11.02 -7.71 -16.20
CA PRO A 192 11.02 -8.02 -17.63
C PRO A 192 10.90 -6.72 -18.45
N ALA A 193 11.55 -6.72 -19.60
CA ALA A 193 11.47 -5.58 -20.54
C ALA A 193 10.00 -5.31 -20.89
N GLN A 194 9.60 -4.07 -20.78
CA GLN A 194 8.28 -3.63 -21.19
C GLN A 194 8.36 -3.08 -22.60
N GLU A 195 7.50 -3.55 -23.49
CA GLU A 195 7.31 -2.89 -24.78
C GLU A 195 6.87 -1.44 -24.52
N GLN A 196 7.67 -0.49 -24.95
CA GLN A 196 7.32 0.92 -24.87
C GLN A 196 6.17 1.17 -25.83
N ARG A 197 4.97 1.24 -25.30
CA ARG A 197 3.83 1.77 -26.05
C ARG A 197 3.89 3.29 -26.00
N SER A 198 3.70 3.94 -27.14
CA SER A 198 3.47 5.38 -27.17
C SER A 198 2.13 5.68 -26.47
N VAL A 199 2.18 5.97 -25.17
CA VAL A 199 0.99 6.27 -24.38
C VAL A 199 0.76 7.77 -24.47
N THR A 200 -0.33 8.18 -25.12
CA THR A 200 -0.74 9.58 -25.11
C THR A 200 -1.53 9.84 -23.81
N PHE A 201 -1.07 10.81 -23.04
CA PHE A 201 -1.83 11.24 -21.85
C PHE A 201 -3.15 11.85 -22.28
N SER A 202 -4.25 11.29 -21.82
CA SER A 202 -5.59 11.82 -22.00
C SER A 202 -6.36 11.71 -20.69
N LEU A 203 -7.00 12.78 -20.26
CA LEU A 203 -7.86 12.80 -19.08
C LEU A 203 -9.00 11.78 -19.21
N GLY A 204 -9.49 11.54 -20.44
CA GLY A 204 -10.50 10.52 -20.73
C GLY A 204 -10.01 9.07 -20.50
N ASN A 205 -8.69 8.85 -20.45
CA ASN A 205 -8.10 7.53 -20.19
C ASN A 205 -7.86 7.25 -18.71
N ILE A 206 -8.03 8.25 -17.82
CA ILE A 206 -7.88 8.07 -16.36
C ILE A 206 -8.95 7.11 -15.84
N VAL A 207 -10.17 7.22 -16.38
CA VAL A 207 -11.29 6.33 -16.02
C VAL A 207 -11.79 5.63 -17.27
N HIS A 208 -11.45 4.35 -17.40
CA HIS A 208 -11.97 3.55 -18.52
C HIS A 208 -13.45 3.24 -18.29
N PRO A 209 -14.38 3.56 -19.24
CA PRO A 209 -15.82 3.40 -19.02
C PRO A 209 -16.25 2.00 -18.60
N ALA A 210 -15.60 0.95 -19.13
CA ALA A 210 -15.90 -0.43 -18.78
C ALA A 210 -15.53 -0.79 -17.32
N VAL A 211 -14.60 -0.05 -16.70
CA VAL A 211 -14.13 -0.29 -15.32
C VAL A 211 -14.83 0.63 -14.31
N ALA A 212 -15.41 1.73 -14.78
CA ALA A 212 -16.07 2.72 -13.93
C ALA A 212 -17.15 2.12 -13.00
N PRO A 213 -18.04 1.20 -13.43
CA PRO A 213 -19.04 0.59 -12.56
C PRO A 213 -18.40 -0.19 -11.40
N PHE A 214 -17.30 -0.93 -11.67
CA PHE A 214 -16.55 -1.63 -10.62
C PHE A 214 -15.85 -0.66 -9.66
N GLY A 215 -15.34 0.46 -10.19
CA GLY A 215 -14.77 1.53 -9.36
C GLY A 215 -15.79 2.12 -8.40
N VAL A 216 -17.02 2.37 -8.86
CA VAL A 216 -18.14 2.85 -8.03
C VAL A 216 -18.51 1.79 -6.97
N PHE A 217 -18.63 0.52 -7.36
CA PHE A 217 -18.88 -0.57 -6.41
C PHE A 217 -17.82 -0.63 -5.30
N ILE A 218 -16.55 -0.63 -5.65
CA ILE A 218 -15.43 -0.65 -4.70
C ILE A 218 -15.42 0.61 -3.83
N LEU A 219 -15.83 1.77 -4.35
CA LEU A 219 -15.99 2.99 -3.56
C LEU A 219 -17.00 2.80 -2.42
N PHE A 220 -18.19 2.24 -2.72
CA PHE A 220 -19.20 1.96 -1.69
C PHE A 220 -18.71 0.93 -0.67
N VAL A 221 -18.06 -0.14 -1.10
CA VAL A 221 -17.44 -1.12 -0.20
C VAL A 221 -16.39 -0.45 0.69
N GLY A 222 -15.55 0.41 0.11
CA GLY A 222 -14.53 1.16 0.85
C GLY A 222 -15.11 2.12 1.89
N VAL A 223 -16.20 2.83 1.56
CA VAL A 223 -16.92 3.70 2.50
C VAL A 223 -17.50 2.89 3.65
N ALA A 224 -18.18 1.77 3.36
CA ALA A 224 -18.73 0.90 4.39
C ALA A 224 -17.64 0.33 5.30
N TYR A 225 -16.54 -0.16 4.72
CA TYR A 225 -15.39 -0.68 5.45
C TYR A 225 -14.75 0.38 6.36
N THR A 226 -14.53 1.60 5.83
CA THR A 226 -13.98 2.71 6.62
C THR A 226 -14.92 3.10 7.76
N GLY A 227 -16.24 3.11 7.52
CA GLY A 227 -17.25 3.35 8.56
C GLY A 227 -17.14 2.36 9.71
N ILE A 228 -17.04 1.06 9.40
CA ILE A 228 -16.87 0.02 10.43
C ILE A 228 -15.58 0.25 11.23
N ILE A 229 -14.44 0.43 10.56
CA ILE A 229 -13.14 0.61 11.24
C ILE A 229 -13.15 1.86 12.11
N THR A 230 -13.74 2.95 11.64
CA THR A 230 -13.73 4.23 12.35
C THR A 230 -14.63 4.23 13.57
N PHE A 231 -15.83 3.66 13.46
CA PHE A 231 -16.86 3.80 14.47
C PHE A 231 -17.02 2.58 15.40
N LEU A 232 -16.44 1.43 15.05
CA LEU A 232 -16.64 0.18 15.80
C LEU A 232 -16.18 0.30 17.26
N ASN A 233 -15.06 0.95 17.53
CA ASN A 233 -14.57 1.14 18.90
C ASN A 233 -15.54 1.99 19.74
N GLY A 234 -16.00 3.11 19.19
CA GLY A 234 -16.99 3.97 19.87
C GLY A 234 -18.29 3.21 20.14
N TYR A 235 -18.83 2.57 19.11
CA TYR A 235 -20.05 1.77 19.25
C TYR A 235 -19.90 0.63 20.27
N SER A 236 -18.77 -0.08 20.25
CA SER A 236 -18.47 -1.15 21.20
C SER A 236 -18.47 -0.65 22.66
N SER A 237 -17.89 0.53 22.89
CA SER A 237 -17.90 1.19 24.20
C SER A 237 -19.34 1.60 24.62
N ASP A 238 -20.09 2.20 23.70
CA ASP A 238 -21.47 2.68 23.96
C ASP A 238 -22.41 1.54 24.34
N VAL A 239 -22.21 0.33 23.82
CA VAL A 239 -23.03 -0.86 24.14
C VAL A 239 -22.46 -1.72 25.28
N GLY A 240 -21.38 -1.26 25.95
CA GLY A 240 -20.77 -1.97 27.07
C GLY A 240 -19.97 -3.22 26.69
N LEU A 241 -19.51 -3.31 25.43
CA LEU A 241 -18.67 -4.39 24.91
C LEU A 241 -17.25 -3.88 24.63
N GLU A 242 -16.55 -3.39 25.66
CA GLU A 242 -15.26 -2.72 25.52
C GLU A 242 -14.19 -3.55 24.77
N GLU A 243 -14.20 -4.86 24.89
CA GLU A 243 -13.30 -5.76 24.17
C GLU A 243 -13.85 -6.22 22.80
N GLY A 244 -15.10 -5.95 22.49
CA GLY A 244 -15.79 -6.45 21.29
C GLY A 244 -15.13 -6.03 19.99
N ALA A 245 -14.67 -4.79 19.90
CA ALA A 245 -13.93 -4.29 18.74
C ALA A 245 -12.60 -5.02 18.54
N SER A 246 -11.89 -5.33 19.63
CA SER A 246 -10.61 -6.07 19.56
C SER A 246 -10.81 -7.49 19.04
N TYR A 247 -11.83 -8.20 19.52
CA TYR A 247 -12.18 -9.53 19.02
C TYR A 247 -12.62 -9.50 17.55
N PHE A 248 -13.38 -8.47 17.14
CA PHE A 248 -13.76 -8.29 15.74
C PHE A 248 -12.54 -8.13 14.84
N PHE A 249 -11.61 -7.23 15.19
CA PHE A 249 -10.41 -7.01 14.38
C PHE A 249 -9.50 -8.23 14.33
N LEU A 250 -9.39 -8.97 15.44
CA LEU A 250 -8.62 -10.22 15.47
C LEU A 250 -9.27 -11.27 14.55
N ALA A 251 -10.57 -11.48 14.65
CA ALA A 251 -11.30 -12.41 13.79
C ALA A 251 -11.20 -11.99 12.31
N TYR A 252 -11.38 -10.70 12.01
CA TYR A 252 -11.22 -10.16 10.68
C TYR A 252 -9.82 -10.40 10.10
N ALA A 253 -8.77 -10.18 10.89
CA ALA A 253 -7.39 -10.40 10.46
C ALA A 253 -7.12 -11.88 10.15
N VAL A 254 -7.56 -12.80 11.04
CA VAL A 254 -7.40 -14.25 10.85
C VAL A 254 -8.16 -14.74 9.62
N VAL A 255 -9.43 -14.36 9.49
CA VAL A 255 -10.27 -14.75 8.35
C VAL A 255 -9.71 -14.17 7.05
N SER A 256 -9.33 -12.90 7.03
CA SER A 256 -8.75 -12.25 5.84
C SER A 256 -7.45 -12.92 5.41
N LEU A 257 -6.59 -13.28 6.37
CA LEU A 257 -5.34 -13.98 6.08
C LEU A 257 -5.62 -15.36 5.46
N PHE A 258 -6.50 -16.14 6.07
CA PHE A 258 -6.88 -17.48 5.59
C PHE A 258 -7.52 -17.42 4.20
N LEU A 259 -8.46 -16.51 3.99
CA LEU A 259 -9.17 -16.37 2.71
C LEU A 259 -8.23 -16.01 1.55
N ARG A 260 -7.16 -15.25 1.80
CA ARG A 260 -6.18 -14.92 0.74
C ARG A 260 -5.51 -16.14 0.14
N PHE A 261 -5.25 -17.19 0.93
CA PHE A 261 -4.66 -18.44 0.43
C PHE A 261 -5.65 -19.29 -0.37
N VAL A 262 -6.93 -19.20 -0.03
CA VAL A 262 -7.98 -20.07 -0.62
C VAL A 262 -8.60 -19.41 -1.84
N LEU A 263 -9.01 -18.13 -1.72
CA LEU A 263 -9.77 -17.43 -2.76
C LEU A 263 -8.98 -17.22 -4.04
N GLY A 264 -7.68 -16.91 -3.95
CA GLY A 264 -6.84 -16.73 -5.15
C GLY A 264 -6.78 -18.00 -6.01
N LYS A 265 -6.56 -19.16 -5.37
CA LYS A 265 -6.57 -20.46 -6.07
C LYS A 265 -7.95 -20.82 -6.63
N LEU A 266 -9.00 -20.49 -5.89
CA LEU A 266 -10.37 -20.76 -6.32
C LEU A 266 -10.73 -19.91 -7.53
N GLN A 267 -10.34 -18.64 -7.53
CA GLN A 267 -10.55 -17.71 -8.63
C GLN A 267 -9.84 -18.15 -9.91
N ASP A 268 -8.55 -18.55 -9.82
CA ASP A 268 -7.79 -19.04 -10.98
C ASP A 268 -8.38 -20.33 -11.57
N ARG A 269 -9.06 -21.15 -10.73
CA ARG A 269 -9.66 -22.43 -11.18
C ARG A 269 -11.08 -22.30 -11.69
N ARG A 270 -11.90 -21.41 -11.11
CA ARG A 270 -13.34 -21.33 -11.36
C ARG A 270 -13.81 -20.01 -11.98
N GLY A 271 -12.87 -19.08 -12.21
CA GLY A 271 -13.13 -17.75 -12.78
C GLY A 271 -13.59 -16.72 -11.78
N ASP A 272 -13.61 -15.46 -12.23
CA ASP A 272 -13.82 -14.28 -11.39
C ASP A 272 -15.23 -14.18 -10.82
N ASN A 273 -16.24 -14.63 -11.59
CA ASN A 273 -17.65 -14.44 -11.23
C ASN A 273 -18.00 -15.10 -9.89
N ILE A 274 -17.43 -16.29 -9.58
CA ILE A 274 -17.76 -16.99 -8.34
C ILE A 274 -17.29 -16.20 -7.12
N ILE A 275 -16.16 -15.52 -7.23
CA ILE A 275 -15.62 -14.70 -6.14
C ILE A 275 -16.48 -13.45 -5.94
N ILE A 276 -16.89 -12.78 -7.03
CA ILE A 276 -17.75 -11.60 -6.96
C ILE A 276 -19.09 -11.90 -6.29
N TYR A 277 -19.66 -13.11 -6.54
CA TYR A 277 -20.93 -13.51 -5.93
C TYR A 277 -20.80 -13.99 -4.47
N LEU A 278 -19.58 -14.36 -4.03
CA LEU A 278 -19.31 -14.80 -2.66
C LEU A 278 -18.85 -13.67 -1.74
N SER A 279 -18.43 -12.52 -2.30
CA SER A 279 -17.93 -11.35 -1.55
C SER A 279 -19.03 -10.32 -1.33
#